data_d53a97f53176f869130f925f51b5ebbc
#
_entry.id   d53a97f53176f869130f925f51b5ebbc
#
_cell.length_a   1.000
_cell.length_b   1.000
_cell.length_c   1.000
_cell.angle_alpha   90.00
_cell.angle_beta   90.00
_cell.angle_gamma   90.00
#
_symmetry.space_group_name_H-M   'P 1'
#
loop_
_entity.id
_entity.type
_entity.pdbx_description
1 polymer ?
#
loop_
_entity_poly.entity_id
_entity_poly.type
_entity_poly.pdbx_seq_one_letter_code
_entity_poly.pdbx_strand_id
1 'polypeptide(L)'
;MNLISQYKGLRKENYVLCFGCFVTAMGAMVRPMLTMILSQKLGMNAVQVAWITALMGILTIPANLIGGKMADRFNKKMNIVYLDMISVISYIICGLIPLTTKSIVLMFIASTCQNMENPSYNSLTADITLSKDRERGYSLQYLTANLGGVMASAVAGFMFRNYLWLAFLLSGISIGTSSVMIYFFVQNITPEKEESDGNAIYQAERHGESLLTILKENRLVLLFILITSGYTALYQMYNYLFPMDLIRLHGDTGAVIFGTVTSINCFIVVLFTPLITQILKRSSEPKKTIYGFLLTLVGYVMFILFSGHIPFYYAAMVVLTWGEISYMLAESPYMTRHIPSSHRGRIHGLMEIIRIGFMSLYQLLIGFIYKNHTPIFTWIIVLLTGVAFMLLAVILTKEDKKRYKNLYRRL
;
A
#
# COMPACT_ATOMS: atom_id res chain seq x y z
N MET A 1 -22.27 1.91 -18.30
CA MET A 1 -21.67 0.58 -18.11
C MET A 1 -21.96 0.15 -16.67
N ASN A 2 -22.61 -0.99 -16.47
CA ASN A 2 -22.97 -1.44 -15.12
C ASN A 2 -21.69 -2.00 -14.45
N LEU A 3 -21.00 -1.20 -13.65
CA LEU A 3 -19.71 -1.53 -13.00
C LEU A 3 -19.77 -2.86 -12.22
N ILE A 4 -20.94 -3.21 -11.71
CA ILE A 4 -21.18 -4.44 -10.93
C ILE A 4 -21.30 -5.67 -11.84
N SER A 5 -21.76 -5.51 -13.10
CA SER A 5 -21.98 -6.64 -14.00
C SER A 5 -20.68 -7.36 -14.41
N GLN A 6 -19.56 -6.65 -14.43
CA GLN A 6 -18.26 -7.24 -14.77
C GLN A 6 -17.76 -8.27 -13.73
N TYR A 7 -18.25 -8.21 -12.50
CA TYR A 7 -17.86 -9.13 -11.43
C TYR A 7 -18.81 -10.32 -11.27
N LYS A 8 -19.88 -10.43 -12.08
CA LYS A 8 -20.80 -11.56 -12.06
C LYS A 8 -20.14 -12.82 -12.64
N GLY A 9 -20.40 -13.96 -12.03
CA GLY A 9 -19.92 -15.27 -12.51
C GLY A 9 -18.57 -15.72 -11.96
N LEU A 10 -18.00 -15.01 -10.99
CA LEU A 10 -16.88 -15.54 -10.19
C LEU A 10 -17.36 -16.70 -9.31
N ARG A 11 -16.42 -17.56 -8.85
CA ARG A 11 -16.72 -18.62 -7.89
C ARG A 11 -17.22 -18.03 -6.56
N LYS A 12 -18.04 -18.75 -5.82
CA LYS A 12 -18.61 -18.30 -4.52
C LYS A 12 -17.50 -17.95 -3.51
N GLU A 13 -16.42 -18.71 -3.50
CA GLU A 13 -15.25 -18.52 -2.65
C GLU A 13 -14.58 -17.15 -2.88
N ASN A 14 -14.56 -16.65 -4.12
CA ASN A 14 -14.05 -15.31 -4.41
C ASN A 14 -14.89 -14.22 -3.73
N TYR A 15 -16.22 -14.34 -3.75
CA TYR A 15 -17.08 -13.36 -3.07
C TYR A 15 -16.91 -13.42 -1.54
N VAL A 16 -16.78 -14.63 -0.97
CA VAL A 16 -16.53 -14.81 0.45
C VAL A 16 -15.19 -14.17 0.84
N LEU A 17 -14.14 -14.43 0.07
CA LEU A 17 -12.80 -13.89 0.33
C LEU A 17 -12.79 -12.35 0.19
N CYS A 18 -13.45 -11.81 -0.83
CA CYS A 18 -13.57 -10.37 -1.03
C CYS A 18 -14.41 -9.70 0.08
N PHE A 19 -15.48 -10.35 0.53
CA PHE A 19 -16.26 -9.85 1.67
C PHE A 19 -15.48 -9.93 2.98
N GLY A 20 -14.71 -11.00 3.21
CA GLY A 20 -13.74 -11.08 4.32
C GLY A 20 -12.72 -9.94 4.26
N CYS A 21 -12.15 -9.65 3.08
CA CYS A 21 -11.26 -8.52 2.85
C CYS A 21 -11.93 -7.17 3.20
N PHE A 22 -13.19 -6.97 2.80
CA PHE A 22 -13.97 -5.78 3.17
C PHE A 22 -14.12 -5.66 4.69
N VAL A 23 -14.51 -6.74 5.37
CA VAL A 23 -14.69 -6.75 6.84
C VAL A 23 -13.38 -6.47 7.56
N THR A 24 -12.28 -7.10 7.15
CA THR A 24 -10.93 -6.84 7.72
C THR A 24 -10.52 -5.39 7.49
N ALA A 25 -10.71 -4.86 6.27
CA ALA A 25 -10.37 -3.49 5.93
C ALA A 25 -11.24 -2.47 6.69
N MET A 26 -12.53 -2.76 6.89
CA MET A 26 -13.43 -1.94 7.71
C MET A 26 -12.99 -1.89 9.17
N GLY A 27 -12.41 -2.98 9.69
CA GLY A 27 -11.84 -3.04 11.04
C GLY A 27 -10.44 -2.47 11.16
N ALA A 28 -9.74 -2.16 10.08
CA ALA A 28 -8.34 -1.68 10.10
C ALA A 28 -8.22 -0.22 10.59
N MET A 29 -8.87 0.12 11.71
CA MET A 29 -8.97 1.49 12.24
C MET A 29 -7.68 2.00 12.87
N VAL A 30 -6.88 1.10 13.44
CA VAL A 30 -5.63 1.44 14.16
C VAL A 30 -4.54 1.90 13.19
N ARG A 31 -4.44 1.26 12.02
CA ARG A 31 -3.35 1.48 11.06
C ARG A 31 -3.24 2.94 10.57
N PRO A 32 -4.32 3.59 10.08
CA PRO A 32 -4.24 4.98 9.64
C PRO A 32 -3.94 5.95 10.80
N MET A 33 -4.33 5.60 12.05
CA MET A 33 -4.10 6.44 13.22
C MET A 33 -2.76 6.18 13.93
N LEU A 34 -1.94 5.25 13.44
CA LEU A 34 -0.72 4.81 14.13
C LEU A 34 0.21 5.96 14.49
N THR A 35 0.52 6.85 13.55
CA THR A 35 1.38 8.03 13.77
C THR A 35 0.82 8.92 14.88
N MET A 36 -0.50 9.14 14.88
CA MET A 36 -1.17 9.95 15.91
C MET A 36 -1.21 9.24 17.27
N ILE A 37 -1.41 7.93 17.30
CA ILE A 37 -1.36 7.14 18.54
C ILE A 37 0.02 7.27 19.18
N LEU A 38 1.09 7.10 18.40
CA LEU A 38 2.45 7.19 18.89
C LEU A 38 2.80 8.61 19.36
N SER A 39 2.44 9.63 18.58
CA SER A 39 2.79 11.02 18.89
C SER A 39 1.92 11.61 20.01
N GLN A 40 0.60 11.43 19.97
CA GLN A 40 -0.32 12.13 20.88
C GLN A 40 -0.67 11.32 22.12
N LYS A 41 -0.96 10.01 21.94
CA LYS A 41 -1.38 9.18 23.07
C LYS A 41 -0.21 8.65 23.88
N LEU A 42 0.95 8.43 23.22
CA LEU A 42 2.17 7.97 23.87
C LEU A 42 3.24 9.06 24.05
N GLY A 43 2.97 10.29 23.60
CA GLY A 43 3.83 11.46 23.80
C GLY A 43 5.19 11.38 23.06
N MET A 44 5.28 10.59 22.00
CA MET A 44 6.52 10.38 21.26
C MET A 44 6.83 11.54 20.32
N ASN A 45 8.09 11.93 20.26
CA ASN A 45 8.56 12.91 19.29
C ASN A 45 8.67 12.31 17.87
N ALA A 46 8.81 13.17 16.86
CA ALA A 46 8.82 12.77 15.45
C ALA A 46 9.91 11.71 15.15
N VAL A 47 11.08 11.80 15.76
CA VAL A 47 12.17 10.82 15.56
C VAL A 47 11.79 9.46 16.14
N GLN A 48 11.20 9.40 17.33
CA GLN A 48 10.75 8.16 17.95
C GLN A 48 9.65 7.50 17.13
N VAL A 49 8.67 8.27 16.63
CA VAL A 49 7.64 7.80 15.72
C VAL A 49 8.24 7.25 14.44
N ALA A 50 9.22 7.97 13.85
CA ALA A 50 9.92 7.52 12.65
C ALA A 50 10.65 6.18 12.87
N TRP A 51 11.36 6.03 14.01
CA TRP A 51 12.03 4.77 14.35
C TRP A 51 11.06 3.59 14.46
N ILE A 52 9.94 3.78 15.16
CA ILE A 52 8.94 2.72 15.37
C ILE A 52 8.32 2.32 14.03
N THR A 53 7.88 3.28 13.23
CA THR A 53 7.24 3.01 11.94
C THR A 53 8.24 2.45 10.91
N ALA A 54 9.50 2.91 10.93
CA ALA A 54 10.57 2.34 10.12
C ALA A 54 10.87 0.88 10.51
N LEU A 55 10.93 0.57 11.81
CA LEU A 55 11.15 -0.79 12.31
C LEU A 55 9.98 -1.71 11.91
N MET A 56 8.74 -1.24 12.02
CA MET A 56 7.58 -1.98 11.51
C MET A 56 7.70 -2.27 10.01
N GLY A 57 8.11 -1.28 9.22
CA GLY A 57 8.38 -1.45 7.78
C GLY A 57 9.47 -2.49 7.52
N ILE A 58 10.61 -2.40 8.18
CA ILE A 58 11.74 -3.34 8.02
C ILE A 58 11.33 -4.77 8.39
N LEU A 59 10.55 -4.95 9.46
CA LEU A 59 10.05 -6.27 9.88
C LEU A 59 9.07 -6.89 8.88
N THR A 60 8.46 -6.10 8.01
CA THR A 60 7.60 -6.62 6.93
C THR A 60 8.38 -7.53 5.96
N ILE A 61 9.68 -7.27 5.75
CA ILE A 61 10.52 -8.07 4.84
C ILE A 61 10.63 -9.52 5.32
N PRO A 62 11.20 -9.81 6.51
CA PRO A 62 11.27 -11.19 7.00
C PRO A 62 9.89 -11.82 7.22
N ALA A 63 8.88 -11.04 7.62
CA ALA A 63 7.52 -11.52 7.77
C ALA A 63 6.96 -12.06 6.45
N ASN A 64 7.05 -11.32 5.36
CA ASN A 64 6.61 -11.78 4.04
C ASN A 64 7.41 -12.98 3.54
N LEU A 65 8.73 -13.04 3.78
CA LEU A 65 9.56 -14.18 3.38
C LEU A 65 9.19 -15.46 4.15
N ILE A 66 8.96 -15.36 5.45
CA ILE A 66 8.49 -16.48 6.28
C ILE A 66 7.08 -16.89 5.83
N GLY A 67 6.18 -15.91 5.66
CA GLY A 67 4.81 -16.13 5.20
C GLY A 67 4.75 -16.82 3.82
N GLY A 68 5.64 -16.44 2.89
CA GLY A 68 5.77 -17.10 1.59
C GLY A 68 6.14 -18.58 1.74
N LYS A 69 7.15 -18.89 2.58
CA LYS A 69 7.54 -20.30 2.86
C LYS A 69 6.42 -21.07 3.55
N MET A 70 5.64 -20.41 4.41
CA MET A 70 4.46 -21.02 5.04
C MET A 70 3.37 -21.30 4.00
N ALA A 71 3.11 -20.37 3.08
CA ALA A 71 2.13 -20.56 2.00
C ALA A 71 2.48 -21.72 1.07
N ASP A 72 3.78 -21.98 0.85
CA ASP A 72 4.26 -23.08 0.02
C ASP A 72 4.20 -24.44 0.72
N ARG A 73 4.40 -24.48 2.05
CA ARG A 73 4.54 -25.72 2.81
C ARG A 73 3.29 -26.17 3.54
N PHE A 74 2.46 -25.24 3.95
CA PHE A 74 1.28 -25.50 4.80
C PHE A 74 -0.01 -25.11 4.09
N ASN A 75 -1.14 -25.51 4.68
CA ASN A 75 -2.44 -25.14 4.18
C ASN A 75 -2.65 -23.62 4.29
N LYS A 76 -2.80 -22.94 3.14
CA LYS A 76 -2.91 -21.50 3.02
C LYS A 76 -4.05 -20.92 3.85
N LYS A 77 -5.22 -21.58 3.84
CA LYS A 77 -6.39 -21.19 4.64
C LYS A 77 -6.08 -21.23 6.13
N MET A 78 -5.44 -22.30 6.60
CA MET A 78 -5.10 -22.44 8.01
C MET A 78 -4.01 -21.48 8.45
N ASN A 79 -3.05 -21.17 7.57
CA ASN A 79 -2.05 -20.13 7.84
C ASN A 79 -2.72 -18.79 8.12
N ILE A 80 -3.70 -18.38 7.29
CA ILE A 80 -4.46 -17.14 7.48
C ILE A 80 -5.14 -17.18 8.85
N VAL A 81 -5.91 -18.23 9.13
CA VAL A 81 -6.67 -18.32 10.38
C VAL A 81 -5.78 -18.27 11.62
N TYR A 82 -4.65 -18.98 11.64
CA TYR A 82 -3.75 -18.98 12.82
C TYR A 82 -3.07 -17.60 13.01
N LEU A 83 -2.58 -16.98 11.94
CA LEU A 83 -1.93 -15.67 12.02
C LEU A 83 -2.91 -14.56 12.40
N ASP A 84 -4.12 -14.63 11.87
CA ASP A 84 -5.21 -13.75 12.25
C ASP A 84 -5.58 -13.90 13.74
N MET A 85 -5.68 -15.12 14.27
CA MET A 85 -5.98 -15.32 15.68
C MET A 85 -4.96 -14.65 16.60
N ILE A 86 -3.66 -14.69 16.25
CA ILE A 86 -2.62 -13.98 17.01
C ILE A 86 -2.84 -12.46 16.92
N SER A 87 -3.18 -11.95 15.74
CA SER A 87 -3.49 -10.53 15.53
C SER A 87 -4.74 -10.10 16.32
N VAL A 88 -5.80 -10.93 16.32
CA VAL A 88 -7.04 -10.71 17.08
C VAL A 88 -6.74 -10.59 18.57
N ILE A 89 -6.02 -11.57 19.14
CA ILE A 89 -5.64 -11.56 20.56
C ILE A 89 -4.84 -10.29 20.88
N SER A 90 -3.87 -9.94 20.04
CA SER A 90 -3.04 -8.75 20.23
C SER A 90 -3.87 -7.46 20.24
N TYR A 91 -4.80 -7.29 19.31
CA TYR A 91 -5.68 -6.11 19.28
C TYR A 91 -6.68 -6.07 20.43
N ILE A 92 -7.27 -7.22 20.81
CA ILE A 92 -8.19 -7.30 21.95
C ILE A 92 -7.46 -6.90 23.23
N ILE A 93 -6.25 -7.43 23.46
CA ILE A 93 -5.44 -7.05 24.63
C ILE A 93 -5.15 -5.54 24.61
N CYS A 94 -4.76 -4.97 23.45
CA CYS A 94 -4.55 -3.52 23.31
C CYS A 94 -5.79 -2.70 23.67
N GLY A 95 -6.99 -3.20 23.37
CA GLY A 95 -8.25 -2.52 23.73
C GLY A 95 -8.62 -2.62 25.20
N LEU A 96 -8.15 -3.65 25.91
CA LEU A 96 -8.49 -3.92 27.30
C LEU A 96 -7.49 -3.34 28.31
N ILE A 97 -6.25 -3.05 27.90
CA ILE A 97 -5.21 -2.50 28.78
C ILE A 97 -5.02 -1.00 28.50
N PRO A 98 -4.53 -0.21 29.49
CA PRO A 98 -4.12 1.15 29.26
C PRO A 98 -3.03 1.22 28.18
N LEU A 99 -3.13 2.21 27.29
CA LEU A 99 -2.18 2.41 26.20
C LEU A 99 -0.80 2.80 26.78
N THR A 100 0.18 1.93 26.56
CA THR A 100 1.55 2.08 27.05
C THR A 100 2.54 1.59 26.00
N THR A 101 3.84 1.67 26.31
CA THR A 101 4.89 1.08 25.45
C THR A 101 4.67 -0.42 25.20
N LYS A 102 4.03 -1.16 26.12
CA LYS A 102 3.66 -2.58 25.93
C LYS A 102 2.66 -2.76 24.79
N SER A 103 1.75 -1.80 24.60
CA SER A 103 0.77 -1.83 23.49
C SER A 103 1.48 -1.73 22.12
N ILE A 104 2.64 -1.06 22.05
CA ILE A 104 3.45 -1.01 20.82
C ILE A 104 3.91 -2.41 20.44
N VAL A 105 4.38 -3.21 21.40
CA VAL A 105 4.81 -4.59 21.15
C VAL A 105 3.66 -5.43 20.60
N LEU A 106 2.46 -5.29 21.16
CA LEU A 106 1.26 -6.00 20.67
C LEU A 106 0.88 -5.54 19.25
N MET A 107 0.98 -4.24 18.95
CA MET A 107 0.78 -3.72 17.59
C MET A 107 1.83 -4.26 16.62
N PHE A 108 3.09 -4.41 17.04
CA PHE A 108 4.15 -5.05 16.25
C PHE A 108 3.81 -6.51 15.95
N ILE A 109 3.38 -7.28 16.94
CA ILE A 109 2.99 -8.68 16.77
C ILE A 109 1.83 -8.78 15.78
N ALA A 110 0.76 -8.00 15.97
CA ALA A 110 -0.38 -7.99 15.06
C ALA A 110 0.02 -7.63 13.63
N SER A 111 0.78 -6.54 13.44
CA SER A 111 1.25 -6.12 12.12
C SER A 111 2.16 -7.16 11.45
N THR A 112 3.04 -7.80 12.20
CA THR A 112 3.93 -8.84 11.69
C THR A 112 3.14 -10.06 11.24
N CYS A 113 2.16 -10.52 12.01
CA CYS A 113 1.29 -11.63 11.65
C CYS A 113 0.47 -11.33 10.40
N GLN A 114 -0.10 -10.12 10.28
CA GLN A 114 -0.83 -9.68 9.08
C GLN A 114 0.07 -9.65 7.84
N ASN A 115 1.34 -9.23 7.98
CA ASN A 115 2.28 -9.28 6.86
C ASN A 115 2.69 -10.71 6.50
N MET A 116 2.79 -11.63 7.48
CA MET A 116 3.06 -13.04 7.24
C MET A 116 1.90 -13.76 6.54
N GLU A 117 0.66 -13.34 6.76
CA GLU A 117 -0.50 -13.95 6.11
C GLU A 117 -0.67 -13.55 4.64
N ASN A 118 -0.21 -12.33 4.25
CA ASN A 118 -0.40 -11.77 2.92
C ASN A 118 -0.04 -12.74 1.76
N PRO A 119 1.11 -13.44 1.77
CA PRO A 119 1.43 -14.42 0.73
C PRO A 119 0.43 -15.57 0.66
N SER A 120 -0.06 -16.06 1.82
CA SER A 120 -1.08 -17.11 1.87
C SER A 120 -2.42 -16.61 1.33
N TYR A 121 -2.79 -15.36 1.64
CA TYR A 121 -4.03 -14.73 1.15
C TYR A 121 -3.99 -14.55 -0.37
N ASN A 122 -2.90 -14.01 -0.91
CA ASN A 122 -2.71 -13.82 -2.35
C ASN A 122 -2.69 -15.15 -3.10
N SER A 123 -2.01 -16.15 -2.55
CA SER A 123 -1.94 -17.48 -3.14
C SER A 123 -3.29 -18.20 -3.10
N LEU A 124 -4.04 -18.08 -2.00
CA LEU A 124 -5.40 -18.63 -1.89
C LEU A 124 -6.34 -17.96 -2.90
N THR A 125 -6.26 -16.63 -3.07
CA THR A 125 -7.02 -15.89 -4.10
C THR A 125 -6.72 -16.43 -5.49
N ALA A 126 -5.44 -16.70 -5.82
CA ALA A 126 -5.05 -17.28 -7.09
C ALA A 126 -5.60 -18.70 -7.30
N ASP A 127 -5.57 -19.54 -6.25
CA ASP A 127 -6.03 -20.93 -6.31
C ASP A 127 -7.55 -21.04 -6.53
N ILE A 128 -8.33 -20.19 -5.87
CA ILE A 128 -9.81 -20.22 -5.98
C ILE A 128 -10.32 -19.53 -7.24
N THR A 129 -9.49 -18.69 -7.89
CA THR A 129 -9.90 -17.91 -9.07
C THR A 129 -9.45 -18.60 -10.35
N LEU A 130 -10.38 -18.80 -11.32
CA LEU A 130 -10.05 -19.31 -12.64
C LEU A 130 -9.02 -18.38 -13.32
N SER A 131 -8.08 -18.94 -14.08
CA SER A 131 -7.02 -18.16 -14.75
C SER A 131 -7.54 -17.00 -15.59
N LYS A 132 -8.65 -17.22 -16.33
CA LYS A 132 -9.35 -16.19 -17.13
C LYS A 132 -10.01 -15.07 -16.30
N ASP A 133 -10.27 -15.31 -15.01
CA ASP A 133 -11.01 -14.40 -14.12
C ASP A 133 -10.08 -13.76 -13.05
N ARG A 134 -8.77 -14.07 -13.05
CA ARG A 134 -7.82 -13.58 -12.03
C ARG A 134 -7.79 -12.06 -11.92
N GLU A 135 -7.71 -11.35 -13.05
CA GLU A 135 -7.73 -9.89 -13.06
C GLU A 135 -8.99 -9.35 -12.39
N ARG A 136 -10.14 -9.97 -12.67
CA ARG A 136 -11.43 -9.59 -12.07
C ARG A 136 -11.47 -9.90 -10.57
N GLY A 137 -10.94 -11.05 -10.16
CA GLY A 137 -10.86 -11.45 -8.74
C GLY A 137 -10.03 -10.47 -7.92
N TYR A 138 -8.79 -10.16 -8.36
CA TYR A 138 -7.94 -9.18 -7.69
C TYR A 138 -8.49 -7.76 -7.73
N SER A 139 -9.12 -7.38 -8.84
CA SER A 139 -9.79 -6.08 -8.94
C SER A 139 -10.95 -5.94 -7.94
N LEU A 140 -11.76 -6.99 -7.75
CA LEU A 140 -12.83 -6.99 -6.76
C LEU A 140 -12.26 -6.93 -5.34
N GLN A 141 -11.21 -7.67 -5.05
CA GLN A 141 -10.52 -7.63 -3.75
C GLN A 141 -9.99 -6.23 -3.44
N TYR A 142 -9.34 -5.57 -4.41
CA TYR A 142 -8.86 -4.20 -4.26
C TYR A 142 -10.00 -3.21 -4.02
N LEU A 143 -11.10 -3.34 -4.75
CA LEU A 143 -12.29 -2.51 -4.58
C LEU A 143 -12.88 -2.66 -3.18
N THR A 144 -13.05 -3.89 -2.71
CA THR A 144 -13.63 -4.17 -1.39
C THR A 144 -12.72 -3.72 -0.24
N ALA A 145 -11.39 -3.86 -0.39
CA ALA A 145 -10.43 -3.34 0.57
C ALA A 145 -10.53 -1.81 0.71
N ASN A 146 -10.59 -1.07 -0.41
CA ASN A 146 -10.74 0.38 -0.37
C ASN A 146 -12.10 0.82 0.20
N LEU A 147 -13.18 0.11 -0.14
CA LEU A 147 -14.51 0.39 0.41
C LEU A 147 -14.55 0.20 1.93
N GLY A 148 -13.89 -0.85 2.45
CA GLY A 148 -13.71 -1.04 3.89
C GLY A 148 -12.86 0.08 4.51
N GLY A 149 -11.79 0.50 3.83
CA GLY A 149 -10.91 1.58 4.24
C GLY A 149 -11.62 2.93 4.38
N VAL A 150 -12.62 3.22 3.53
CA VAL A 150 -13.48 4.42 3.66
C VAL A 150 -14.11 4.47 5.06
N MET A 151 -14.72 3.37 5.48
CA MET A 151 -15.39 3.30 6.79
C MET A 151 -14.38 3.31 7.94
N ALA A 152 -13.31 2.51 7.82
CA ALA A 152 -12.30 2.40 8.86
C ALA A 152 -11.69 3.76 9.21
N SER A 153 -11.25 4.51 8.22
CA SER A 153 -10.54 5.77 8.42
C SER A 153 -11.44 6.86 9.01
N ALA A 154 -12.69 6.97 8.54
CA ALA A 154 -13.65 7.92 9.10
C ALA A 154 -13.95 7.59 10.57
N VAL A 155 -14.33 6.35 10.85
CA VAL A 155 -14.68 5.90 12.22
C VAL A 155 -13.48 6.02 13.16
N ALA A 156 -12.27 5.66 12.70
CA ALA A 156 -11.04 5.79 13.47
C ALA A 156 -10.77 7.24 13.91
N GLY A 157 -10.98 8.22 13.03
CA GLY A 157 -10.83 9.64 13.34
C GLY A 157 -11.74 10.09 14.48
N PHE A 158 -13.02 9.70 14.43
CA PHE A 158 -13.97 10.01 15.50
C PHE A 158 -13.67 9.29 16.82
N MET A 159 -13.21 8.04 16.74
CA MET A 159 -12.87 7.24 17.93
C MET A 159 -11.56 7.64 18.58
N PHE A 160 -10.68 8.33 17.89
CA PHE A 160 -9.32 8.64 18.34
C PHE A 160 -9.26 9.33 19.69
N ARG A 161 -10.17 10.28 19.92
CA ARG A 161 -10.15 11.09 21.15
C ARG A 161 -10.48 10.29 22.39
N ASN A 162 -11.66 9.67 22.44
CA ASN A 162 -12.24 9.10 23.67
C ASN A 162 -12.48 7.58 23.60
N TYR A 163 -12.51 6.99 22.41
CA TYR A 163 -12.92 5.61 22.18
C TYR A 163 -11.86 4.78 21.47
N LEU A 164 -10.58 5.16 21.61
CA LEU A 164 -9.47 4.45 20.94
C LEU A 164 -9.41 2.96 21.35
N TRP A 165 -9.73 2.65 22.63
CA TRP A 165 -9.85 1.28 23.11
C TRP A 165 -10.86 0.45 22.30
N LEU A 166 -12.00 1.07 21.93
CA LEU A 166 -13.03 0.42 21.11
C LEU A 166 -12.55 0.22 19.65
N ALA A 167 -11.75 1.13 19.10
CA ALA A 167 -11.15 0.95 17.78
C ALA A 167 -10.24 -0.28 17.74
N PHE A 168 -9.46 -0.54 18.80
CA PHE A 168 -8.66 -1.76 18.91
C PHE A 168 -9.55 -3.02 19.00
N LEU A 169 -10.60 -3.02 19.80
CA LEU A 169 -11.51 -4.15 19.92
C LEU A 169 -12.23 -4.44 18.59
N LEU A 170 -12.75 -3.41 17.92
CA LEU A 170 -13.41 -3.56 16.62
C LEU A 170 -12.44 -4.08 15.55
N SER A 171 -11.16 -3.64 15.57
CA SER A 171 -10.13 -4.19 14.68
C SER A 171 -9.95 -5.70 14.91
N GLY A 172 -9.81 -6.12 16.15
CA GLY A 172 -9.72 -7.56 16.48
C GLY A 172 -10.96 -8.35 16.07
N ILE A 173 -12.16 -7.86 16.41
CA ILE A 173 -13.43 -8.51 16.06
C ILE A 173 -13.59 -8.64 14.53
N SER A 174 -13.27 -7.60 13.77
CA SER A 174 -13.38 -7.63 12.31
C SER A 174 -12.44 -8.65 11.67
N ILE A 175 -11.17 -8.70 12.11
CA ILE A 175 -10.20 -9.71 11.64
C ILE A 175 -10.73 -11.10 12.00
N GLY A 176 -11.16 -11.33 13.24
CA GLY A 176 -11.70 -12.61 13.68
C GLY A 176 -12.93 -13.04 12.89
N THR A 177 -13.84 -12.11 12.58
CA THR A 177 -15.03 -12.38 11.75
C THR A 177 -14.62 -12.81 10.35
N SER A 178 -13.68 -12.11 9.73
CA SER A 178 -13.13 -12.47 8.40
C SER A 178 -12.50 -13.86 8.42
N SER A 179 -11.66 -14.16 9.41
CA SER A 179 -11.03 -15.48 9.58
C SER A 179 -12.04 -16.61 9.75
N VAL A 180 -13.08 -16.40 10.56
CA VAL A 180 -14.18 -17.37 10.75
C VAL A 180 -14.90 -17.61 9.42
N MET A 181 -15.18 -16.55 8.66
CA MET A 181 -15.79 -16.67 7.33
C MET A 181 -14.90 -17.47 6.37
N ILE A 182 -13.60 -17.17 6.31
CA ILE A 182 -12.66 -17.91 5.46
C ILE A 182 -12.61 -19.38 5.90
N TYR A 183 -12.56 -19.65 7.19
CA TYR A 183 -12.51 -21.01 7.71
C TYR A 183 -13.71 -21.86 7.30
N PHE A 184 -14.93 -21.34 7.40
CA PHE A 184 -16.14 -22.12 7.12
C PHE A 184 -16.55 -22.13 5.65
N PHE A 185 -16.36 -21.03 4.91
CA PHE A 185 -16.95 -20.85 3.59
C PHE A 185 -15.97 -20.95 2.43
N VAL A 186 -14.66 -20.87 2.66
CA VAL A 186 -13.66 -21.07 1.59
C VAL A 186 -13.20 -22.52 1.59
N GLN A 187 -13.43 -23.22 0.48
CA GLN A 187 -12.96 -24.59 0.28
C GLN A 187 -11.50 -24.61 -0.20
N ASN A 188 -10.77 -25.69 0.13
CA ASN A 188 -9.46 -25.94 -0.43
C ASN A 188 -9.63 -26.42 -1.88
N ILE A 189 -9.27 -25.57 -2.83
CA ILE A 189 -9.34 -25.88 -4.27
C ILE A 189 -7.93 -26.15 -4.77
N THR A 190 -7.75 -27.21 -5.55
CA THR A 190 -6.50 -27.46 -6.27
C THR A 190 -6.37 -26.47 -7.41
N PRO A 191 -5.24 -25.75 -7.54
CA PRO A 191 -5.06 -24.77 -8.60
C PRO A 191 -5.09 -25.42 -9.99
N GLU A 192 -5.74 -24.76 -10.95
CA GLU A 192 -5.65 -25.15 -12.36
C GLU A 192 -4.23 -24.88 -12.88
N LYS A 193 -3.68 -25.83 -13.68
CA LYS A 193 -2.38 -25.64 -14.33
C LYS A 193 -2.43 -24.41 -15.25
N GLU A 194 -1.47 -23.50 -15.07
CA GLU A 194 -1.33 -22.33 -15.94
C GLU A 194 -0.87 -22.72 -17.33
N GLU A 195 -1.59 -22.28 -18.37
CA GLU A 195 -1.04 -22.14 -19.71
C GLU A 195 -0.16 -20.88 -19.74
N SER A 196 1.12 -21.03 -20.06
CA SER A 196 2.06 -19.91 -20.13
C SER A 196 1.80 -19.04 -21.36
N ASP A 197 1.35 -17.80 -21.14
CA ASP A 197 1.28 -16.76 -22.17
C ASP A 197 2.70 -16.27 -22.54
N GLY A 198 3.41 -17.04 -23.31
CA GLY A 198 4.84 -16.85 -23.60
C GLY A 198 5.15 -16.06 -24.88
N ASN A 199 4.65 -14.82 -25.08
CA ASN A 199 4.84 -14.18 -26.39
C ASN A 199 5.31 -12.71 -26.45
N ALA A 200 6.17 -12.25 -25.52
CA ALA A 200 6.86 -10.97 -25.73
C ALA A 200 8.38 -11.16 -25.69
N ILE A 201 9.08 -10.58 -26.66
CA ILE A 201 10.56 -10.68 -26.86
C ILE A 201 11.36 -10.40 -25.58
N TYR A 202 10.89 -9.49 -24.71
CA TYR A 202 11.55 -9.13 -23.44
C TYR A 202 11.08 -9.97 -22.25
N GLN A 203 10.05 -10.78 -22.43
CA GLN A 203 9.46 -11.63 -21.40
C GLN A 203 9.86 -13.11 -21.56
N ALA A 204 10.70 -13.42 -22.57
CA ALA A 204 11.18 -14.77 -22.81
C ALA A 204 11.85 -15.37 -21.56
N GLU A 205 11.57 -16.62 -21.29
CA GLU A 205 12.16 -17.32 -20.15
C GLU A 205 13.68 -17.42 -20.31
N ARG A 206 14.40 -17.11 -19.25
CA ARG A 206 15.86 -17.24 -19.16
C ARG A 206 16.20 -18.15 -17.99
N HIS A 207 16.42 -19.42 -18.27
CA HIS A 207 16.77 -20.40 -17.25
C HIS A 207 18.27 -20.37 -16.97
N GLY A 208 18.65 -20.41 -15.68
CA GLY A 208 20.05 -20.50 -15.23
C GLY A 208 20.81 -19.17 -15.11
N GLU A 209 20.24 -18.05 -15.51
CA GLU A 209 20.88 -16.75 -15.35
C GLU A 209 20.72 -16.22 -13.92
N SER A 210 21.75 -15.47 -13.44
CA SER A 210 21.68 -14.85 -12.13
C SER A 210 20.83 -13.58 -12.16
N LEU A 211 20.18 -13.26 -11.06
CA LEU A 211 19.41 -12.01 -10.87
C LEU A 211 20.26 -10.77 -11.20
N LEU A 212 21.53 -10.77 -10.75
CA LEU A 212 22.44 -9.65 -10.97
C LEU A 212 22.78 -9.46 -12.45
N THR A 213 22.89 -10.55 -13.24
CA THR A 213 23.14 -10.48 -14.68
C THR A 213 21.98 -9.79 -15.38
N ILE A 214 20.74 -10.20 -15.09
CA ILE A 214 19.54 -9.63 -15.68
C ILE A 214 19.40 -8.14 -15.35
N LEU A 215 19.68 -7.74 -14.09
CA LEU A 215 19.60 -6.35 -13.67
C LEU A 215 20.71 -5.49 -14.27
N LYS A 216 21.94 -6.02 -14.44
CA LYS A 216 23.03 -5.31 -15.11
C LYS A 216 22.73 -5.05 -16.58
N GLU A 217 22.10 -6.00 -17.26
CA GLU A 217 21.65 -5.85 -18.65
C GLU A 217 20.50 -4.86 -18.76
N ASN A 218 19.62 -4.78 -17.75
CA ASN A 218 18.43 -3.94 -17.72
C ASN A 218 18.56 -2.79 -16.71
N ARG A 219 19.57 -1.95 -16.86
CA ARG A 219 19.84 -0.80 -15.96
C ARG A 219 18.65 0.15 -15.80
N LEU A 220 17.80 0.27 -16.81
CA LEU A 220 16.59 1.09 -16.74
C LEU A 220 15.57 0.53 -15.75
N VAL A 221 15.53 -0.80 -15.56
CA VAL A 221 14.71 -1.42 -14.52
C VAL A 221 15.22 -1.05 -13.13
N LEU A 222 16.54 -1.03 -12.90
CA LEU A 222 17.11 -0.56 -11.64
C LEU A 222 16.77 0.92 -11.37
N LEU A 223 16.89 1.77 -12.40
CA LEU A 223 16.51 3.17 -12.29
C LEU A 223 15.01 3.31 -11.99
N PHE A 224 14.16 2.50 -12.61
CA PHE A 224 12.73 2.49 -12.31
C PHE A 224 12.45 2.05 -10.87
N ILE A 225 13.12 1.00 -10.36
CA ILE A 225 13.03 0.57 -8.95
C ILE A 225 13.41 1.71 -8.00
N LEU A 226 14.47 2.46 -8.29
CA LEU A 226 14.87 3.62 -7.48
C LEU A 226 13.81 4.72 -7.52
N ILE A 227 13.28 5.04 -8.70
CA ILE A 227 12.24 6.07 -8.89
C ILE A 227 10.97 5.67 -8.12
N THR A 228 10.53 4.42 -8.21
CA THR A 228 9.33 3.94 -7.51
C THR A 228 9.52 3.91 -6.00
N SER A 229 10.74 3.59 -5.53
CA SER A 229 11.09 3.70 -4.10
C SER A 229 11.01 5.15 -3.62
N GLY A 230 11.51 6.10 -4.43
CA GLY A 230 11.38 7.54 -4.15
C GLY A 230 9.93 8.02 -4.11
N TYR A 231 9.09 7.54 -5.04
CA TYR A 231 7.66 7.85 -5.03
C TYR A 231 6.96 7.34 -3.77
N THR A 232 7.20 6.08 -3.41
CA THR A 232 6.61 5.47 -2.22
C THR A 232 7.04 6.21 -0.95
N ALA A 233 8.31 6.59 -0.84
CA ALA A 233 8.81 7.37 0.28
C ALA A 233 8.17 8.77 0.34
N LEU A 234 8.01 9.44 -0.81
CA LEU A 234 7.29 10.71 -0.90
C LEU A 234 5.83 10.56 -0.47
N TYR A 235 5.13 9.56 -1.01
CA TYR A 235 3.71 9.31 -0.69
C TYR A 235 3.51 8.98 0.79
N GLN A 236 4.47 8.26 1.41
CA GLN A 236 4.40 7.92 2.83
C GLN A 236 4.38 9.15 3.75
N MET A 237 4.82 10.32 3.29
CA MET A 237 4.75 11.56 4.08
C MET A 237 3.32 11.98 4.38
N TYR A 238 2.36 11.57 3.56
CA TYR A 238 0.94 11.69 3.85
C TYR A 238 0.53 10.96 5.15
N ASN A 239 1.07 9.77 5.39
CA ASN A 239 0.77 9.00 6.60
C ASN A 239 1.66 9.35 7.80
N TYR A 240 2.74 10.10 7.58
CA TYR A 240 3.72 10.43 8.60
C TYR A 240 3.69 11.90 9.02
N LEU A 241 4.00 12.83 8.12
CA LEU A 241 4.07 14.27 8.44
C LEU A 241 2.70 14.92 8.55
N PHE A 242 1.81 14.62 7.61
CA PHE A 242 0.52 15.29 7.53
C PHE A 242 -0.34 15.12 8.79
N PRO A 243 -0.50 13.90 9.39
CA PRO A 243 -1.22 13.77 10.65
C PRO A 243 -0.56 14.51 11.81
N MET A 244 0.78 14.63 11.85
CA MET A 244 1.47 15.42 12.87
C MET A 244 1.14 16.92 12.74
N ASP A 245 1.15 17.44 11.51
CA ASP A 245 0.79 18.84 11.26
C ASP A 245 -0.67 19.15 11.53
N LEU A 246 -1.58 18.24 11.18
CA LEU A 246 -3.00 18.40 11.47
C LEU A 246 -3.27 18.52 12.99
N ILE A 247 -2.61 17.68 13.78
CA ILE A 247 -2.74 17.78 15.24
C ILE A 247 -2.12 19.06 15.77
N ARG A 248 -0.95 19.45 15.26
CA ARG A 248 -0.30 20.71 15.65
C ARG A 248 -1.16 21.93 15.36
N LEU A 249 -1.89 21.93 14.24
CA LEU A 249 -2.72 23.06 13.79
C LEU A 249 -4.13 23.05 14.40
N HIS A 250 -4.73 21.87 14.58
CA HIS A 250 -6.14 21.70 14.91
C HIS A 250 -6.39 20.93 16.22
N GLY A 251 -5.33 20.54 16.93
CA GLY A 251 -5.46 19.75 18.16
C GLY A 251 -6.23 18.45 17.95
N ASP A 252 -7.14 18.14 18.86
CA ASP A 252 -7.93 16.89 18.83
C ASP A 252 -8.78 16.72 17.55
N THR A 253 -9.20 17.82 16.91
CA THR A 253 -9.97 17.77 15.66
C THR A 253 -9.11 17.35 14.48
N GLY A 254 -7.77 17.45 14.58
CA GLY A 254 -6.84 16.99 13.57
C GLY A 254 -6.98 15.50 13.24
N ALA A 255 -7.31 14.67 14.23
CA ALA A 255 -7.55 13.24 14.02
C ALA A 255 -8.82 12.98 13.20
N VAL A 256 -9.88 13.74 13.43
CA VAL A 256 -11.13 13.65 12.65
C VAL A 256 -10.88 14.10 11.22
N ILE A 257 -10.15 15.21 11.02
CA ILE A 257 -9.78 15.72 9.70
C ILE A 257 -8.95 14.67 8.96
N PHE A 258 -7.93 14.09 9.60
CA PHE A 258 -7.10 13.06 8.96
C PHE A 258 -7.92 11.82 8.58
N GLY A 259 -8.77 11.33 9.47
CA GLY A 259 -9.63 10.17 9.21
C GLY A 259 -10.58 10.40 8.04
N THR A 260 -11.24 11.56 7.99
CA THR A 260 -12.17 11.90 6.90
C THR A 260 -11.45 12.17 5.59
N VAL A 261 -10.29 12.82 5.59
CA VAL A 261 -9.44 13.01 4.41
C VAL A 261 -8.96 11.66 3.86
N THR A 262 -8.55 10.73 4.73
CA THR A 262 -8.17 9.36 4.32
C THR A 262 -9.37 8.57 3.77
N SER A 263 -10.56 8.74 4.33
CA SER A 263 -11.78 8.16 3.78
C SER A 263 -12.06 8.64 2.37
N ILE A 264 -11.87 9.94 2.11
CA ILE A 264 -12.02 10.51 0.76
C ILE A 264 -10.99 9.93 -0.20
N ASN A 265 -9.74 9.73 0.23
CA ASN A 265 -8.73 9.04 -0.58
C ASN A 265 -9.24 7.68 -1.05
N CYS A 266 -9.65 6.79 -0.13
CA CYS A 266 -10.17 5.48 -0.46
C CYS A 266 -11.41 5.54 -1.38
N PHE A 267 -12.31 6.48 -1.14
CA PHE A 267 -13.52 6.68 -1.96
C PHE A 267 -13.18 7.11 -3.39
N ILE A 268 -12.23 8.04 -3.53
CA ILE A 268 -11.76 8.52 -4.85
C ILE A 268 -11.06 7.41 -5.61
N VAL A 269 -10.25 6.58 -4.95
CA VAL A 269 -9.64 5.40 -5.58
C VAL A 269 -10.72 4.53 -6.22
N VAL A 270 -11.80 4.23 -5.50
CA VAL A 270 -12.89 3.39 -6.00
C VAL A 270 -13.59 4.02 -7.21
N LEU A 271 -13.91 5.31 -7.15
CA LEU A 271 -14.67 5.99 -8.20
C LEU A 271 -13.83 6.34 -9.43
N PHE A 272 -12.61 6.83 -9.22
CA PHE A 272 -11.84 7.46 -10.27
C PHE A 272 -10.79 6.55 -10.92
N THR A 273 -10.45 5.40 -10.33
CA THR A 273 -9.51 4.46 -10.96
C THR A 273 -9.95 4.08 -12.40
N PRO A 274 -11.21 3.72 -12.69
CA PRO A 274 -11.61 3.39 -14.06
C PRO A 274 -11.48 4.58 -15.01
N LEU A 275 -11.83 5.78 -14.56
CA LEU A 275 -11.74 7.01 -15.35
C LEU A 275 -10.29 7.36 -15.67
N ILE A 276 -9.41 7.37 -14.67
CA ILE A 276 -7.99 7.69 -14.84
C ILE A 276 -7.31 6.63 -15.71
N THR A 277 -7.66 5.36 -15.55
CA THR A 277 -7.18 4.26 -16.41
C THR A 277 -7.50 4.55 -17.88
N GLN A 278 -8.73 5.00 -18.14
CA GLN A 278 -9.18 5.32 -19.50
C GLN A 278 -8.47 6.56 -20.09
N ILE A 279 -8.30 7.61 -19.28
CA ILE A 279 -7.56 8.83 -19.66
C ILE A 279 -6.10 8.50 -19.97
N LEU A 280 -5.45 7.68 -19.12
CA LEU A 280 -4.04 7.36 -19.24
C LEU A 280 -3.76 6.13 -20.13
N LYS A 281 -4.76 5.54 -20.76
CA LYS A 281 -4.62 4.33 -21.60
C LYS A 281 -3.55 4.45 -22.69
N ARG A 282 -3.39 5.63 -23.27
CA ARG A 282 -2.40 5.93 -24.34
C ARG A 282 -1.06 6.45 -23.81
N SER A 283 -0.92 6.59 -22.50
CA SER A 283 0.33 7.07 -21.88
C SER A 283 1.24 5.89 -21.53
N SER A 284 2.54 6.04 -21.79
CA SER A 284 3.54 5.06 -21.37
C SER A 284 3.67 5.01 -19.85
N GLU A 285 4.11 3.87 -19.30
CA GLU A 285 4.26 3.67 -17.86
C GLU A 285 5.18 4.72 -17.21
N PRO A 286 6.36 5.07 -17.77
CA PRO A 286 7.18 6.12 -17.19
C PRO A 286 6.50 7.50 -17.19
N LYS A 287 5.66 7.82 -18.19
CA LYS A 287 4.86 9.05 -18.18
C LYS A 287 3.81 9.06 -17.08
N LYS A 288 3.12 7.92 -16.86
CA LYS A 288 2.17 7.79 -15.76
C LYS A 288 2.84 8.03 -14.41
N THR A 289 4.08 7.53 -14.25
CA THR A 289 4.90 7.80 -13.04
C THR A 289 5.18 9.30 -12.87
N ILE A 290 5.51 10.03 -13.96
CA ILE A 290 5.69 11.50 -13.92
C ILE A 290 4.41 12.19 -13.48
N TYR A 291 3.24 11.80 -14.01
CA TYR A 291 1.95 12.35 -13.56
C TYR A 291 1.68 12.05 -12.09
N GLY A 292 2.06 10.84 -11.63
CA GLY A 292 2.01 10.47 -10.22
C GLY A 292 2.77 11.46 -9.34
N PHE A 293 4.06 11.69 -9.65
CA PHE A 293 4.87 12.67 -8.92
C PHE A 293 4.29 14.09 -8.98
N LEU A 294 3.94 14.56 -10.17
CA LEU A 294 3.43 15.93 -10.36
C LEU A 294 2.19 16.19 -9.50
N LEU A 295 1.19 15.31 -9.58
CA LEU A 295 -0.04 15.48 -8.84
C LEU A 295 0.18 15.35 -7.33
N THR A 296 1.03 14.42 -6.88
CA THR A 296 1.38 14.29 -5.46
C THR A 296 2.07 15.55 -4.93
N LEU A 297 3.01 16.12 -5.70
CA LEU A 297 3.69 17.37 -5.35
C LEU A 297 2.71 18.55 -5.30
N VAL A 298 1.79 18.67 -6.27
CA VAL A 298 0.74 19.69 -6.26
C VAL A 298 -0.14 19.54 -5.01
N GLY A 299 -0.55 18.32 -4.66
CA GLY A 299 -1.30 18.05 -3.43
C GLY A 299 -0.56 18.53 -2.18
N TYR A 300 0.74 18.26 -2.05
CA TYR A 300 1.53 18.72 -0.92
C TYR A 300 1.73 20.24 -0.89
N VAL A 301 1.92 20.87 -2.05
CA VAL A 301 1.95 22.34 -2.14
C VAL A 301 0.63 22.94 -1.64
N MET A 302 -0.52 22.33 -2.00
CA MET A 302 -1.82 22.76 -1.48
C MET A 302 -1.92 22.61 0.04
N PHE A 303 -1.42 21.51 0.63
CA PHE A 303 -1.38 21.33 2.10
C PHE A 303 -0.55 22.41 2.78
N ILE A 304 0.54 22.85 2.17
CA ILE A 304 1.43 23.88 2.74
C ILE A 304 0.82 25.28 2.61
N LEU A 305 0.40 25.65 1.41
CA LEU A 305 -0.08 27.02 1.12
C LEU A 305 -1.40 27.33 1.79
N PHE A 306 -2.26 26.35 1.94
CA PHE A 306 -3.59 26.51 2.55
C PHE A 306 -3.68 25.83 3.92
N SER A 307 -2.54 25.71 4.63
CA SER A 307 -2.49 25.17 5.98
C SER A 307 -3.43 25.95 6.91
N GLY A 308 -4.25 25.23 7.70
CA GLY A 308 -5.28 25.83 8.55
C GLY A 308 -6.68 25.96 7.90
N HIS A 309 -6.80 25.80 6.58
CA HIS A 309 -8.10 25.86 5.89
C HIS A 309 -8.60 24.45 5.53
N ILE A 310 -9.49 23.91 6.35
CA ILE A 310 -9.96 22.51 6.24
C ILE A 310 -10.46 22.12 4.85
N PRO A 311 -11.26 22.90 4.10
CA PRO A 311 -11.72 22.51 2.76
C PRO A 311 -10.59 22.21 1.77
N PHE A 312 -9.46 22.90 1.90
CA PHE A 312 -8.32 22.69 1.01
C PHE A 312 -7.59 21.37 1.26
N TYR A 313 -7.65 20.81 2.48
CA TYR A 313 -7.11 19.47 2.75
C TYR A 313 -7.85 18.40 1.94
N TYR A 314 -9.18 18.51 1.82
CA TYR A 314 -9.98 17.61 1.00
C TYR A 314 -9.67 17.77 -0.50
N ALA A 315 -9.57 19.01 -0.98
CA ALA A 315 -9.20 19.29 -2.37
C ALA A 315 -7.79 18.76 -2.71
N ALA A 316 -6.83 19.01 -1.83
CA ALA A 316 -5.47 18.50 -1.97
C ALA A 316 -5.44 16.98 -1.98
N MET A 317 -6.25 16.31 -1.15
CA MET A 317 -6.36 14.86 -1.14
C MET A 317 -6.91 14.31 -2.46
N VAL A 318 -7.89 14.96 -3.08
CA VAL A 318 -8.37 14.58 -4.42
C VAL A 318 -7.23 14.55 -5.43
N VAL A 319 -6.43 15.63 -5.47
CA VAL A 319 -5.29 15.76 -6.40
C VAL A 319 -4.21 14.72 -6.10
N LEU A 320 -3.88 14.52 -4.83
CA LEU A 320 -2.89 13.54 -4.37
C LEU A 320 -3.32 12.11 -4.75
N THR A 321 -4.59 11.78 -4.57
CA THR A 321 -5.14 10.46 -4.92
C THR A 321 -5.10 10.21 -6.43
N TRP A 322 -5.34 11.21 -7.26
CA TRP A 322 -5.15 11.06 -8.71
C TRP A 322 -3.69 10.78 -9.06
N GLY A 323 -2.75 11.39 -8.32
CA GLY A 323 -1.32 11.06 -8.42
C GLY A 323 -1.03 9.60 -8.07
N GLU A 324 -1.58 9.13 -6.96
CA GLU A 324 -1.47 7.74 -6.51
C GLU A 324 -1.98 6.75 -7.56
N ILE A 325 -3.20 6.95 -8.07
CA ILE A 325 -3.78 6.09 -9.10
C ILE A 325 -2.91 6.10 -10.36
N SER A 326 -2.42 7.27 -10.79
CA SER A 326 -1.57 7.39 -11.97
C SER A 326 -0.28 6.57 -11.82
N TYR A 327 0.34 6.61 -10.65
CA TYR A 327 1.53 5.83 -10.32
C TYR A 327 1.24 4.32 -10.28
N MET A 328 0.17 3.90 -9.60
CA MET A 328 -0.20 2.48 -9.49
C MET A 328 -0.44 1.83 -10.86
N LEU A 329 -0.98 2.58 -11.82
CA LEU A 329 -1.18 2.13 -13.20
C LEU A 329 0.12 1.99 -13.99
N ALA A 330 1.27 2.42 -13.45
CA ALA A 330 2.57 2.36 -14.11
C ALA A 330 3.42 1.19 -13.62
N GLU A 331 3.45 0.94 -12.31
CA GLU A 331 4.45 0.11 -11.65
C GLU A 331 4.46 -1.34 -12.14
N SER A 332 3.37 -2.06 -11.95
CA SER A 332 3.27 -3.46 -12.32
C SER A 332 3.39 -3.71 -13.84
N PRO A 333 2.74 -2.93 -14.72
CA PRO A 333 2.91 -3.10 -16.17
C PRO A 333 4.34 -2.84 -16.65
N TYR A 334 5.03 -1.81 -16.11
CA TYR A 334 6.42 -1.56 -16.47
C TYR A 334 7.31 -2.76 -16.14
N MET A 335 7.25 -3.25 -14.91
CA MET A 335 8.03 -4.39 -14.46
C MET A 335 7.74 -5.64 -15.30
N THR A 336 6.46 -5.92 -15.55
CA THR A 336 6.06 -7.10 -16.32
C THR A 336 6.56 -7.06 -17.77
N ARG A 337 6.63 -5.89 -18.39
CA ARG A 337 7.09 -5.74 -19.78
C ARG A 337 8.60 -5.81 -19.96
N HIS A 338 9.37 -5.44 -18.94
CA HIS A 338 10.84 -5.30 -19.03
C HIS A 338 11.60 -6.46 -18.39
N ILE A 339 10.92 -7.38 -17.71
CA ILE A 339 11.56 -8.47 -16.97
C ILE A 339 11.14 -9.83 -17.53
N PRO A 340 12.09 -10.78 -17.72
CA PRO A 340 11.79 -12.16 -18.07
C PRO A 340 10.80 -12.80 -17.11
N SER A 341 9.85 -13.60 -17.62
CA SER A 341 8.80 -14.24 -16.82
C SER A 341 9.36 -15.09 -15.68
N SER A 342 10.46 -15.81 -15.93
CA SER A 342 11.17 -16.65 -14.96
C SER A 342 11.80 -15.90 -13.77
N HIS A 343 11.95 -14.56 -13.84
CA HIS A 343 12.63 -13.76 -12.83
C HIS A 343 11.73 -12.71 -12.17
N ARG A 344 10.48 -12.58 -12.61
CA ARG A 344 9.53 -11.55 -12.11
C ARG A 344 9.39 -11.57 -10.59
N GLY A 345 9.14 -12.75 -10.02
CA GLY A 345 8.95 -12.86 -8.56
C GLY A 345 10.19 -12.44 -7.77
N ARG A 346 11.38 -12.83 -8.22
CA ARG A 346 12.65 -12.48 -7.56
C ARG A 346 12.94 -10.98 -7.63
N ILE A 347 12.68 -10.36 -8.80
CA ILE A 347 12.92 -8.92 -9.00
C ILE A 347 11.87 -8.09 -8.24
N HIS A 348 10.60 -8.51 -8.21
CA HIS A 348 9.59 -7.88 -7.36
C HIS A 348 9.95 -7.96 -5.88
N GLY A 349 10.44 -9.11 -5.41
CA GLY A 349 10.91 -9.25 -4.03
C GLY A 349 12.08 -8.30 -3.71
N LEU A 350 13.06 -8.18 -4.62
CA LEU A 350 14.16 -7.23 -4.46
C LEU A 350 13.67 -5.77 -4.46
N MET A 351 12.73 -5.44 -5.36
CA MET A 351 12.12 -4.11 -5.43
C MET A 351 11.45 -3.75 -4.10
N GLU A 352 10.71 -4.67 -3.48
CA GLU A 352 10.09 -4.46 -2.17
C GLU A 352 11.12 -4.21 -1.07
N ILE A 353 12.22 -4.96 -1.05
CA ILE A 353 13.30 -4.77 -0.07
C ILE A 353 13.92 -3.36 -0.22
N ILE A 354 14.24 -2.97 -1.45
CA ILE A 354 14.81 -1.64 -1.73
C ILE A 354 13.81 -0.54 -1.35
N ARG A 355 12.53 -0.71 -1.70
CA ARG A 355 11.46 0.24 -1.43
C ARG A 355 11.26 0.45 0.07
N ILE A 356 11.17 -0.62 0.85
CA ILE A 356 10.99 -0.56 2.30
C ILE A 356 12.23 0.07 2.95
N GLY A 357 13.42 -0.36 2.55
CA GLY A 357 14.67 0.21 3.07
C GLY A 357 14.79 1.70 2.79
N PHE A 358 14.54 2.12 1.55
CA PHE A 358 14.58 3.53 1.16
C PHE A 358 13.53 4.36 1.90
N MET A 359 12.28 3.87 1.97
CA MET A 359 11.18 4.52 2.68
C MET A 359 11.51 4.70 4.16
N SER A 360 12.04 3.67 4.81
CA SER A 360 12.40 3.71 6.24
C SER A 360 13.52 4.72 6.52
N LEU A 361 14.58 4.70 5.71
CA LEU A 361 15.69 5.66 5.84
C LEU A 361 15.22 7.09 5.57
N TYR A 362 14.40 7.30 4.56
CA TYR A 362 13.85 8.61 4.24
C TYR A 362 12.96 9.12 5.37
N GLN A 363 12.11 8.28 5.94
CA GLN A 363 11.26 8.65 7.06
C GLN A 363 12.06 9.03 8.31
N LEU A 364 13.15 8.30 8.61
CA LEU A 364 14.08 8.66 9.69
C LEU A 364 14.73 10.03 9.45
N LEU A 365 15.21 10.27 8.23
CA LEU A 365 15.81 11.55 7.84
C LEU A 365 14.81 12.70 8.03
N ILE A 366 13.60 12.54 7.50
CA ILE A 366 12.55 13.55 7.59
C ILE A 366 12.11 13.75 9.05
N GLY A 367 12.02 12.69 9.85
CA GLY A 367 11.72 12.78 11.27
C GLY A 367 12.77 13.58 12.05
N PHE A 368 14.06 13.39 11.73
CA PHE A 368 15.15 14.17 12.31
C PHE A 368 15.06 15.66 11.91
N ILE A 369 14.77 15.94 10.63
CA ILE A 369 14.60 17.32 10.14
C ILE A 369 13.39 17.97 10.82
N TYR A 370 12.24 17.29 10.90
CA TYR A 370 11.02 17.80 11.51
C TYR A 370 11.17 18.12 12.99
N LYS A 371 12.00 17.34 13.72
CA LYS A 371 12.30 17.59 15.13
C LYS A 371 13.15 18.87 15.35
N ASN A 372 14.10 19.14 14.43
CA ASN A 372 15.12 20.17 14.63
C ASN A 372 14.87 21.46 13.86
N HIS A 373 13.90 21.46 12.92
CA HIS A 373 13.58 22.60 12.07
C HIS A 373 12.07 22.88 12.03
N THR A 374 11.67 23.95 11.35
CA THR A 374 10.26 24.29 11.17
C THR A 374 9.55 23.25 10.27
N PRO A 375 8.24 23.02 10.49
CA PRO A 375 7.45 22.15 9.62
C PRO A 375 7.51 22.55 8.14
N ILE A 376 7.46 23.86 7.86
CA ILE A 376 7.55 24.38 6.47
C ILE A 376 8.89 24.00 5.83
N PHE A 377 10.00 24.13 6.55
CA PHE A 377 11.32 23.71 6.05
C PHE A 377 11.34 22.22 5.70
N THR A 378 10.76 21.39 6.58
CA THR A 378 10.66 19.95 6.35
C THR A 378 9.87 19.63 5.09
N TRP A 379 8.72 20.29 4.89
CA TRP A 379 7.92 20.12 3.68
C TRP A 379 8.66 20.58 2.41
N ILE A 380 9.45 21.65 2.48
CA ILE A 380 10.29 22.09 1.35
C ILE A 380 11.28 20.98 0.96
N ILE A 381 11.93 20.33 1.93
CA ILE A 381 12.84 19.21 1.65
C ILE A 381 12.10 18.04 0.99
N VAL A 382 10.88 17.73 1.47
CA VAL A 382 10.03 16.69 0.86
C VAL A 382 9.70 17.05 -0.60
N LEU A 383 9.31 18.30 -0.87
CA LEU A 383 9.03 18.76 -2.24
C LEU A 383 10.26 18.70 -3.14
N LEU A 384 11.42 19.16 -2.67
CA LEU A 384 12.68 19.12 -3.44
C LEU A 384 13.09 17.68 -3.77
N THR A 385 12.93 16.77 -2.82
CA THR A 385 13.19 15.34 -3.04
C THR A 385 12.24 14.77 -4.10
N GLY A 386 10.94 15.10 -4.02
CA GLY A 386 9.96 14.67 -5.01
C GLY A 386 10.24 15.20 -6.41
N VAL A 387 10.66 16.48 -6.55
CA VAL A 387 11.09 17.06 -7.81
C VAL A 387 12.31 16.34 -8.38
N ALA A 388 13.30 16.02 -7.53
CA ALA A 388 14.49 15.28 -7.97
C ALA A 388 14.13 13.90 -8.55
N PHE A 389 13.26 13.13 -7.88
CA PHE A 389 12.81 11.84 -8.40
C PHE A 389 11.92 11.97 -9.64
N MET A 390 11.10 13.02 -9.73
CA MET A 390 10.33 13.32 -10.94
C MET A 390 11.25 13.60 -12.14
N LEU A 391 12.34 14.34 -11.96
CA LEU A 391 13.35 14.57 -12.99
C LEU A 391 14.02 13.26 -13.42
N LEU A 392 14.34 12.36 -12.49
CA LEU A 392 14.83 11.02 -12.83
C LEU A 392 13.80 10.23 -13.66
N ALA A 393 12.50 10.35 -13.37
CA ALA A 393 11.45 9.72 -14.18
C ALA A 393 11.36 10.30 -15.59
N VAL A 394 11.64 11.60 -15.77
CA VAL A 394 11.74 12.24 -17.10
C VAL A 394 12.94 11.68 -17.87
N ILE A 395 14.09 11.54 -17.22
CA ILE A 395 15.30 10.93 -17.83
C ILE A 395 15.00 9.49 -18.24
N LEU A 396 14.41 8.70 -17.33
CA LEU A 396 14.00 7.33 -17.61
C LEU A 396 13.09 7.27 -18.86
N THR A 397 12.09 8.15 -18.96
CA THR A 397 11.15 8.17 -20.09
C THR A 397 11.86 8.36 -21.43
N LYS A 398 12.89 9.21 -21.46
CA LYS A 398 13.67 9.47 -22.67
C LYS A 398 14.54 8.28 -23.06
N GLU A 399 15.25 7.70 -22.09
CA GLU A 399 16.16 6.57 -22.34
C GLU A 399 15.40 5.27 -22.65
N ASP A 400 14.28 5.03 -21.95
CA ASP A 400 13.43 3.88 -22.16
C ASP A 400 12.85 3.85 -23.59
N LYS A 401 12.38 5.01 -24.07
CA LYS A 401 11.87 5.16 -25.44
C LYS A 401 12.96 4.92 -26.49
N LYS A 402 14.23 5.28 -26.22
CA LYS A 402 15.36 5.01 -27.13
C LYS A 402 15.68 3.52 -27.18
N ARG A 403 15.75 2.86 -26.02
CA ARG A 403 16.19 1.48 -25.89
C ARG A 403 15.12 0.48 -26.32
N TYR A 404 13.87 0.72 -25.96
CA TYR A 404 12.74 -0.20 -26.17
C TYR A 404 11.74 0.32 -27.21
N LYS A 405 12.22 0.79 -28.36
CA LYS A 405 11.41 1.38 -29.45
C LYS A 405 10.17 0.55 -29.80
N ASN A 406 10.28 -0.76 -29.77
CA ASN A 406 9.20 -1.69 -30.14
C ASN A 406 8.03 -1.70 -29.13
N LEU A 407 8.29 -1.40 -27.85
CA LEU A 407 7.24 -1.31 -26.82
C LEU A 407 6.35 -0.07 -27.01
N TYR A 408 6.86 0.96 -27.68
CA TYR A 408 6.18 2.26 -27.86
C TYR A 408 5.59 2.46 -29.26
N ARG A 409 5.71 1.46 -30.17
CA ARG A 409 5.13 1.56 -31.54
C ARG A 409 3.61 1.53 -31.58
N ARG A 410 2.95 1.09 -30.50
CA ARG A 410 1.48 0.94 -30.39
C ARG A 410 0.84 1.95 -29.43
N LEU A 411 1.61 2.83 -28.81
CA LEU A 411 1.16 3.93 -27.97
C LEU A 411 1.24 5.26 -28.74
#